data_d053117c4dd938c8881834f9091cd96c
#
_entry.id   d053117c4dd938c8881834f9091cd96c
#
_cell.length_a   1.000
_cell.length_b   1.000
_cell.length_c   1.000
_cell.angle_alpha   90.00
_cell.angle_beta   90.00
_cell.angle_gamma   90.00
#
_symmetry.space_group_name_H-M   'P 1'
#
loop_
_entity.id
_entity.type
_entity.pdbx_description
1 polymer ?
#
loop_
_entity_poly.entity_id
_entity_poly.type
_entity_poly.pdbx_seq_one_letter_code
_entity_poly.pdbx_strand_id
1 'polypeptide(L)'
;MKRSEQDIRFQWDLTKIYPDTAAWEAGMQEAEAALAPLAAIPGTLGTSKEAFKKGLDTVYASMFKVELPYVYAFLKKTEDGSVAENQEMAARSESLIVKFSAATAFLNPEILAIPAEKLDEWMQDETLATYRHTVDDIVRMRAHTLDAAREQMLALLGDAAGTPKAAFEMLTDVDLQLPMVKNEAGEEVRLTAGTFPVFRESRDRSVREGAFRAMFGTYRQFGDAIATLYGGSVKFDTYFSNQRGYASACEAALDGGNVPVSVYDSLIEAVHESLPSMRKYLELRRRALKLDKIDVFDLYVPIVEDVDYPIAFEDAKELVKKATLPLGEEYQKLLDRAFAERWVDVYENDGKQSGAFSCGVFGVHPYVLMNYAGTLNDAFTLAHELGHSMHSWFSDTTQDYVNHDYRIMVAEVASTVNEVLLTKYLLKTETDEKRRAYILNHFLESFRTTLYRQTLFAEFERKAHDLYAAGQPLTAAALNKVYHDLEATYYDGIGIDADIDSEWSYIPHFYRAFYVYQYATGFSSAVAIAEHILTTGDASGYLKFLTTGGSDYPLEELKIAGVDLTKPDTVRSALRVFDETIDELAKILL
;
A
#
# COMPACT_ATOMS: atom_id res chain seq x y z
N MET A 1 -24.34 0.33 16.76
CA MET A 1 -25.64 0.24 15.99
C MET A 1 -25.58 -1.05 15.19
N LYS A 2 -26.68 -1.82 15.12
CA LYS A 2 -26.72 -2.99 14.25
C LYS A 2 -26.82 -2.56 12.78
N ARG A 3 -26.23 -3.34 11.87
CA ARG A 3 -26.32 -3.08 10.42
C ARG A 3 -27.78 -2.95 9.93
N SER A 4 -28.69 -3.78 10.45
CA SER A 4 -30.12 -3.75 10.10
C SER A 4 -30.86 -2.46 10.54
N GLU A 5 -30.27 -1.65 11.38
CA GLU A 5 -30.81 -0.37 11.86
C GLU A 5 -30.29 0.83 11.02
N GLN A 6 -29.29 0.61 10.18
CA GLN A 6 -28.76 1.64 9.29
C GLN A 6 -29.66 1.84 8.07
N ASP A 7 -29.75 3.09 7.60
CA ASP A 7 -30.44 3.40 6.35
C ASP A 7 -29.73 2.71 5.18
N ILE A 8 -30.50 1.99 4.38
CA ILE A 8 -30.00 1.24 3.22
C ILE A 8 -29.23 2.10 2.22
N ARG A 9 -29.46 3.41 2.17
CA ARG A 9 -28.75 4.34 1.31
C ARG A 9 -27.25 4.45 1.63
N PHE A 10 -26.87 4.09 2.85
CA PHE A 10 -25.49 4.13 3.34
C PHE A 10 -24.84 2.75 3.43
N GLN A 11 -25.48 1.74 2.87
CA GLN A 11 -24.96 0.39 2.76
C GLN A 11 -24.67 0.08 1.29
N TRP A 12 -23.56 -0.57 1.00
CA TRP A 12 -23.27 -1.06 -0.34
C TRP A 12 -24.28 -2.10 -0.83
N ASP A 13 -24.36 -2.28 -2.16
CA ASP A 13 -25.32 -3.22 -2.77
C ASP A 13 -24.60 -4.45 -3.34
N LEU A 14 -24.42 -5.48 -2.52
CA LEU A 14 -23.76 -6.73 -2.93
C LEU A 14 -24.65 -7.61 -3.83
N THR A 15 -25.94 -7.26 -4.02
CA THR A 15 -26.86 -8.05 -4.88
C THR A 15 -26.44 -8.07 -6.35
N LYS A 16 -25.52 -7.17 -6.74
CA LYS A 16 -24.93 -7.15 -8.09
C LYS A 16 -23.93 -8.27 -8.32
N ILE A 17 -23.32 -8.80 -7.25
CA ILE A 17 -22.45 -9.99 -7.33
C ILE A 17 -23.33 -11.23 -7.23
N TYR A 18 -24.01 -11.40 -6.10
CA TYR A 18 -25.02 -12.45 -5.89
C TYR A 18 -26.25 -11.87 -5.18
N PRO A 19 -27.46 -12.13 -5.69
CA PRO A 19 -28.67 -11.56 -5.12
C PRO A 19 -28.98 -12.08 -3.70
N ASP A 20 -28.53 -13.29 -3.37
CA ASP A 20 -28.73 -13.94 -2.08
C ASP A 20 -27.72 -15.08 -1.83
N THR A 21 -27.74 -15.67 -0.65
CA THR A 21 -26.89 -16.82 -0.28
C THR A 21 -27.11 -18.04 -1.18
N ALA A 22 -28.34 -18.27 -1.67
CA ALA A 22 -28.62 -19.42 -2.54
C ALA A 22 -27.93 -19.26 -3.92
N ALA A 23 -27.90 -18.05 -4.46
CA ALA A 23 -27.15 -17.75 -5.67
C ALA A 23 -25.64 -17.88 -5.46
N TRP A 24 -25.12 -17.43 -4.30
CA TRP A 24 -23.73 -17.65 -3.94
C TRP A 24 -23.38 -19.14 -3.82
N GLU A 25 -24.24 -19.97 -3.21
CA GLU A 25 -24.06 -21.43 -3.14
C GLU A 25 -23.98 -22.06 -4.54
N ALA A 26 -24.82 -21.61 -5.48
CA ALA A 26 -24.74 -22.04 -6.87
C ALA A 26 -23.41 -21.62 -7.50
N GLY A 27 -22.95 -20.38 -7.25
CA GLY A 27 -21.65 -19.89 -7.70
C GLY A 27 -20.47 -20.71 -7.14
N MET A 28 -20.51 -21.10 -5.87
CA MET A 28 -19.53 -22.01 -5.26
C MET A 28 -19.49 -23.38 -5.94
N GLN A 29 -20.66 -23.95 -6.29
CA GLN A 29 -20.72 -25.21 -7.03
C GLN A 29 -20.14 -25.10 -8.44
N GLU A 30 -20.43 -23.99 -9.14
CA GLU A 30 -19.84 -23.71 -10.46
C GLU A 30 -18.31 -23.54 -10.38
N ALA A 31 -17.82 -22.85 -9.35
CA ALA A 31 -16.41 -22.67 -9.11
C ALA A 31 -15.69 -23.98 -8.76
N GLU A 32 -16.29 -24.85 -7.93
CA GLU A 32 -15.75 -26.19 -7.66
C GLU A 32 -15.72 -27.04 -8.94
N ALA A 33 -16.76 -26.98 -9.75
CA ALA A 33 -16.81 -27.70 -11.03
C ALA A 33 -15.77 -27.19 -12.03
N ALA A 34 -15.41 -25.90 -11.97
CA ALA A 34 -14.40 -25.30 -12.83
C ALA A 34 -12.95 -25.81 -12.55
N LEU A 35 -12.70 -26.45 -11.41
CA LEU A 35 -11.41 -27.07 -11.11
C LEU A 35 -11.18 -28.38 -11.90
N ALA A 36 -12.23 -29.09 -12.24
CA ALA A 36 -12.09 -30.40 -12.89
C ALA A 36 -11.36 -30.38 -14.26
N PRO A 37 -11.61 -29.39 -15.15
CA PRO A 37 -10.88 -29.28 -16.41
C PRO A 37 -9.38 -29.01 -16.26
N LEU A 38 -8.95 -28.39 -15.14
CA LEU A 38 -7.55 -28.05 -14.89
C LEU A 38 -6.66 -29.30 -14.83
N ALA A 39 -7.19 -30.43 -14.34
CA ALA A 39 -6.45 -31.69 -14.22
C ALA A 39 -5.98 -32.27 -15.56
N ALA A 40 -6.58 -31.86 -16.68
CA ALA A 40 -6.23 -32.33 -18.01
C ALA A 40 -5.15 -31.49 -18.73
N ILE A 41 -4.72 -30.36 -18.11
CA ILE A 41 -3.79 -29.41 -18.74
C ILE A 41 -2.32 -29.81 -18.55
N PRO A 42 -1.87 -30.30 -17.37
CA PRO A 42 -0.47 -30.63 -17.13
C PRO A 42 0.12 -31.52 -18.23
N GLY A 43 1.30 -31.15 -18.73
CA GLY A 43 2.00 -31.85 -19.81
C GLY A 43 1.51 -31.49 -21.22
N THR A 44 0.54 -30.60 -21.37
CA THR A 44 -0.03 -30.26 -22.69
C THR A 44 0.39 -28.91 -23.24
N LEU A 45 0.78 -27.94 -22.38
CA LEU A 45 1.04 -26.56 -22.80
C LEU A 45 2.13 -26.46 -23.87
N GLY A 46 3.16 -27.27 -23.78
CA GLY A 46 4.26 -27.29 -24.76
C GLY A 46 3.98 -28.07 -26.06
N THR A 47 2.81 -28.72 -26.24
CA THR A 47 2.56 -29.58 -27.38
C THR A 47 2.25 -28.80 -28.66
N SER A 48 1.38 -27.82 -28.61
CA SER A 48 1.04 -26.91 -29.72
C SER A 48 0.58 -25.55 -29.22
N LYS A 49 0.56 -24.55 -30.10
CA LYS A 49 0.03 -23.21 -29.82
C LYS A 49 -1.44 -23.24 -29.41
N GLU A 50 -2.25 -24.06 -30.05
CA GLU A 50 -3.67 -24.24 -29.76
C GLU A 50 -3.87 -24.86 -28.37
N ALA A 51 -3.05 -25.85 -27.99
CA ALA A 51 -3.08 -26.46 -26.67
C ALA A 51 -2.64 -25.47 -25.59
N PHE A 52 -1.61 -24.66 -25.87
CA PHE A 52 -1.15 -23.59 -25.02
C PHE A 52 -2.27 -22.57 -24.74
N LYS A 53 -2.86 -22.01 -25.81
CA LYS A 53 -3.98 -21.08 -25.70
C LYS A 53 -5.13 -21.66 -24.90
N LYS A 54 -5.57 -22.87 -25.27
CA LYS A 54 -6.68 -23.55 -24.58
C LYS A 54 -6.39 -23.76 -23.08
N GLY A 55 -5.14 -24.08 -22.75
CA GLY A 55 -4.70 -24.24 -21.37
C GLY A 55 -4.86 -22.94 -20.59
N LEU A 56 -4.33 -21.84 -21.12
CA LEU A 56 -4.45 -20.51 -20.50
C LEU A 56 -5.91 -20.06 -20.40
N ASP A 57 -6.68 -20.15 -21.48
CA ASP A 57 -8.11 -19.83 -21.48
C ASP A 57 -8.86 -20.58 -20.37
N THR A 58 -8.53 -21.89 -20.17
CA THR A 58 -9.17 -22.71 -19.14
C THR A 58 -8.76 -22.27 -17.74
N VAL A 59 -7.48 -21.97 -17.51
CA VAL A 59 -6.97 -21.50 -16.20
C VAL A 59 -7.65 -20.20 -15.80
N TYR A 60 -7.61 -19.18 -16.66
CA TYR A 60 -8.17 -17.86 -16.33
C TYR A 60 -9.70 -17.85 -16.25
N ALA A 61 -10.39 -18.63 -17.09
CA ALA A 61 -11.84 -18.81 -16.95
C ALA A 61 -12.23 -19.52 -15.64
N SER A 62 -11.40 -20.44 -15.16
CA SER A 62 -11.60 -21.09 -13.86
C SER A 62 -11.28 -20.14 -12.70
N MET A 63 -10.24 -19.32 -12.82
CA MET A 63 -9.85 -18.31 -11.83
C MET A 63 -10.98 -17.29 -11.61
N PHE A 64 -11.54 -16.73 -12.68
CA PHE A 64 -12.67 -15.80 -12.59
C PHE A 64 -13.87 -16.40 -11.85
N LYS A 65 -14.20 -17.68 -12.10
CA LYS A 65 -15.30 -18.37 -11.41
C LYS A 65 -15.02 -18.61 -9.93
N VAL A 66 -13.76 -18.82 -9.56
CA VAL A 66 -13.34 -19.05 -8.18
C VAL A 66 -13.28 -17.73 -7.40
N GLU A 67 -12.86 -16.65 -8.05
CA GLU A 67 -12.71 -15.33 -7.42
C GLU A 67 -14.04 -14.72 -7.02
N LEU A 68 -15.06 -14.78 -7.87
CA LEU A 68 -16.32 -14.08 -7.64
C LEU A 68 -17.04 -14.49 -6.34
N PRO A 69 -17.23 -15.80 -6.02
CA PRO A 69 -17.79 -16.19 -4.74
C PRO A 69 -16.86 -15.88 -3.55
N TYR A 70 -15.54 -15.85 -3.75
CA TYR A 70 -14.59 -15.45 -2.73
C TYR A 70 -14.76 -13.97 -2.35
N VAL A 71 -14.79 -13.08 -3.35
CA VAL A 71 -14.96 -11.64 -3.13
C VAL A 71 -16.29 -11.34 -2.44
N TYR A 72 -17.38 -11.96 -2.88
CA TYR A 72 -18.68 -11.79 -2.22
C TYR A 72 -18.63 -12.20 -0.74
N ALA A 73 -18.08 -13.37 -0.43
CA ALA A 73 -17.97 -13.86 0.94
C ALA A 73 -17.05 -12.97 1.80
N PHE A 74 -15.95 -12.46 1.22
CA PHE A 74 -15.06 -11.48 1.85
C PHE A 74 -15.83 -10.20 2.21
N LEU A 75 -16.56 -9.60 1.26
CA LEU A 75 -17.34 -8.39 1.48
C LEU A 75 -18.45 -8.61 2.53
N LYS A 76 -19.13 -9.77 2.51
CA LYS A 76 -20.11 -10.16 3.53
C LYS A 76 -19.49 -10.25 4.93
N LYS A 77 -18.31 -10.83 5.06
CA LYS A 77 -17.58 -10.95 6.34
C LYS A 77 -17.12 -9.58 6.85
N THR A 78 -16.71 -8.67 5.96
CA THR A 78 -16.22 -7.34 6.35
C THR A 78 -17.35 -6.40 6.75
N GLU A 79 -18.56 -6.54 6.17
CA GLU A 79 -19.71 -5.74 6.59
C GLU A 79 -20.27 -6.13 7.97
N ASP A 80 -20.17 -7.41 8.34
CA ASP A 80 -20.49 -7.92 9.68
C ASP A 80 -19.82 -9.28 9.92
N GLY A 81 -18.65 -9.25 10.54
CA GLY A 81 -17.88 -10.44 10.91
C GLY A 81 -18.42 -11.18 12.14
N SER A 82 -19.43 -10.66 12.84
CA SER A 82 -20.06 -11.35 13.98
C SER A 82 -21.08 -12.41 13.53
N VAL A 83 -21.51 -12.37 12.27
CA VAL A 83 -22.46 -13.34 11.68
C VAL A 83 -21.73 -14.63 11.32
N ALA A 84 -22.10 -15.73 11.96
CA ALA A 84 -21.45 -17.04 11.75
C ALA A 84 -21.53 -17.51 10.28
N GLU A 85 -22.65 -17.25 9.58
CA GLU A 85 -22.81 -17.57 8.17
C GLU A 85 -21.77 -16.85 7.29
N ASN A 86 -21.49 -15.56 7.54
CA ASN A 86 -20.49 -14.80 6.81
C ASN A 86 -19.08 -15.36 7.02
N GLN A 87 -18.75 -15.80 8.25
CA GLN A 87 -17.47 -16.45 8.56
C GLN A 87 -17.34 -17.80 7.84
N GLU A 88 -18.42 -18.61 7.82
CA GLU A 88 -18.44 -19.90 7.13
C GLU A 88 -18.26 -19.72 5.61
N MET A 89 -18.98 -18.78 5.00
CA MET A 89 -18.86 -18.45 3.58
C MET A 89 -17.42 -18.06 3.22
N ALA A 90 -16.79 -17.18 4.01
CA ALA A 90 -15.41 -16.77 3.79
C ALA A 90 -14.44 -17.96 3.90
N ALA A 91 -14.53 -18.78 4.93
CA ALA A 91 -13.64 -19.93 5.11
C ALA A 91 -13.78 -20.96 3.99
N ARG A 92 -15.00 -21.20 3.49
CA ARG A 92 -15.27 -22.12 2.37
C ARG A 92 -14.66 -21.60 1.07
N SER A 93 -14.85 -20.33 0.76
CA SER A 93 -14.29 -19.72 -0.45
C SER A 93 -12.76 -19.57 -0.39
N GLU A 94 -12.17 -19.26 0.76
CA GLU A 94 -10.71 -19.31 0.97
C GLU A 94 -10.15 -20.72 0.70
N SER A 95 -10.83 -21.77 1.18
CA SER A 95 -10.45 -23.16 0.87
C SER A 95 -10.49 -23.48 -0.63
N LEU A 96 -11.43 -22.88 -1.36
CA LEU A 96 -11.54 -23.06 -2.82
C LEU A 96 -10.37 -22.37 -3.56
N ILE A 97 -9.97 -21.16 -3.12
CA ILE A 97 -8.76 -20.47 -3.65
C ILE A 97 -7.52 -21.35 -3.46
N VAL A 98 -7.35 -21.97 -2.29
CA VAL A 98 -6.22 -22.89 -2.04
C VAL A 98 -6.24 -24.09 -2.99
N LYS A 99 -7.40 -24.70 -3.23
CA LYS A 99 -7.56 -25.79 -4.20
C LYS A 99 -7.22 -25.35 -5.62
N PHE A 100 -7.68 -24.18 -6.04
CA PHE A 100 -7.35 -23.59 -7.34
C PHE A 100 -5.84 -23.37 -7.49
N SER A 101 -5.20 -22.74 -6.50
CA SER A 101 -3.74 -22.49 -6.51
C SER A 101 -2.94 -23.79 -6.61
N ALA A 102 -3.36 -24.84 -5.91
CA ALA A 102 -2.73 -26.15 -6.02
C ALA A 102 -2.95 -26.78 -7.41
N ALA A 103 -4.14 -26.66 -7.99
CA ALA A 103 -4.47 -27.21 -9.31
C ALA A 103 -3.75 -26.50 -10.46
N THR A 104 -3.29 -25.24 -10.27
CA THR A 104 -2.61 -24.43 -11.29
C THR A 104 -1.11 -24.28 -11.06
N ALA A 105 -0.55 -24.88 -10.01
CA ALA A 105 0.87 -24.77 -9.65
C ALA A 105 1.84 -25.26 -10.77
N PHE A 106 1.37 -26.05 -11.72
CA PHE A 106 2.12 -26.52 -12.89
C PHE A 106 2.38 -25.42 -13.93
N LEU A 107 1.60 -24.33 -13.93
CA LEU A 107 1.51 -23.37 -15.03
C LEU A 107 2.88 -22.74 -15.36
N ASN A 108 3.48 -22.04 -14.41
CA ASN A 108 4.76 -21.35 -14.62
C ASN A 108 5.89 -22.33 -14.96
N PRO A 109 6.10 -23.46 -14.24
CA PRO A 109 7.12 -24.45 -14.61
C PRO A 109 6.93 -25.01 -16.03
N GLU A 110 5.71 -25.27 -16.45
CA GLU A 110 5.46 -25.83 -17.77
C GLU A 110 5.67 -24.80 -18.89
N ILE A 111 5.27 -23.53 -18.69
CA ILE A 111 5.58 -22.44 -19.62
C ILE A 111 7.10 -22.27 -19.75
N LEU A 112 7.84 -22.26 -18.65
CA LEU A 112 9.30 -22.16 -18.65
C LEU A 112 10.00 -23.34 -19.31
N ALA A 113 9.37 -24.51 -19.35
CA ALA A 113 9.91 -25.69 -20.02
C ALA A 113 9.76 -25.65 -21.58
N ILE A 114 8.91 -24.76 -22.11
CA ILE A 114 8.77 -24.56 -23.55
C ILE A 114 10.04 -23.89 -24.08
N PRO A 115 10.67 -24.40 -25.20
CA PRO A 115 11.81 -23.73 -25.80
C PRO A 115 11.51 -22.26 -26.13
N ALA A 116 12.44 -21.36 -25.81
CA ALA A 116 12.23 -19.91 -25.94
C ALA A 116 11.83 -19.52 -27.38
N GLU A 117 12.56 -20.00 -28.38
CA GLU A 117 12.28 -19.72 -29.80
C GLU A 117 10.86 -20.10 -30.22
N LYS A 118 10.35 -21.22 -29.69
CA LYS A 118 9.00 -21.70 -29.95
C LYS A 118 7.94 -20.83 -29.27
N LEU A 119 8.20 -20.43 -28.04
CA LEU A 119 7.29 -19.57 -27.30
C LEU A 119 7.25 -18.16 -27.92
N ASP A 120 8.41 -17.61 -28.30
CA ASP A 120 8.53 -16.33 -28.99
C ASP A 120 7.75 -16.33 -30.32
N GLU A 121 7.84 -17.42 -31.10
CA GLU A 121 7.04 -17.59 -32.32
C GLU A 121 5.53 -17.57 -32.01
N TRP A 122 5.11 -18.29 -30.97
CA TRP A 122 3.70 -18.33 -30.59
C TRP A 122 3.17 -16.98 -30.12
N MET A 123 3.96 -16.21 -29.37
CA MET A 123 3.56 -14.91 -28.85
C MET A 123 3.41 -13.83 -29.95
N GLN A 124 3.86 -14.08 -31.19
CA GLN A 124 3.57 -13.20 -32.34
C GLN A 124 2.11 -13.34 -32.83
N ASP A 125 1.41 -14.42 -32.46
CA ASP A 125 0.03 -14.65 -32.89
C ASP A 125 -0.95 -13.76 -32.12
N GLU A 126 -1.79 -13.01 -32.85
CA GLU A 126 -2.78 -12.11 -32.27
C GLU A 126 -3.82 -12.82 -31.39
N THR A 127 -4.04 -14.11 -31.60
CA THR A 127 -4.94 -14.90 -30.74
C THR A 127 -4.41 -15.10 -29.32
N LEU A 128 -3.13 -14.82 -29.08
CA LEU A 128 -2.45 -14.87 -27.78
C LEU A 128 -2.12 -13.48 -27.22
N ALA A 129 -2.59 -12.42 -27.87
CA ALA A 129 -2.23 -11.04 -27.51
C ALA A 129 -2.51 -10.72 -26.02
N THR A 130 -3.63 -11.20 -25.48
CA THR A 130 -4.01 -10.97 -24.08
C THR A 130 -3.06 -11.61 -23.07
N TYR A 131 -2.29 -12.62 -23.49
CA TYR A 131 -1.34 -13.35 -22.61
C TYR A 131 0.10 -12.86 -22.73
N ARG A 132 0.40 -11.93 -23.66
CA ARG A 132 1.78 -11.51 -23.95
C ARG A 132 2.51 -11.02 -22.72
N HIS A 133 1.92 -10.10 -21.97
CA HIS A 133 2.57 -9.58 -20.77
C HIS A 133 2.74 -10.63 -19.68
N THR A 134 1.71 -11.42 -19.40
CA THR A 134 1.77 -12.52 -18.42
C THR A 134 2.86 -13.53 -18.77
N VAL A 135 2.95 -13.92 -20.04
CA VAL A 135 3.97 -14.87 -20.50
C VAL A 135 5.36 -14.24 -20.46
N ASP A 136 5.50 -12.98 -20.86
CA ASP A 136 6.76 -12.24 -20.79
C ASP A 136 7.28 -12.17 -19.34
N ASP A 137 6.41 -11.83 -18.37
CA ASP A 137 6.75 -11.75 -16.95
C ASP A 137 7.21 -13.14 -16.41
N ILE A 138 6.55 -14.22 -16.80
CA ILE A 138 6.99 -15.59 -16.44
C ILE A 138 8.34 -15.91 -17.08
N VAL A 139 8.52 -15.61 -18.37
CA VAL A 139 9.74 -15.95 -19.13
C VAL A 139 10.94 -15.14 -18.63
N ARG A 140 10.75 -13.89 -18.28
CA ARG A 140 11.75 -13.02 -17.68
C ARG A 140 12.39 -13.65 -16.45
N MET A 141 11.58 -14.34 -15.62
CA MET A 141 12.06 -15.02 -14.41
C MET A 141 12.87 -16.30 -14.69
N ARG A 142 13.01 -16.72 -15.96
CA ARG A 142 13.72 -17.98 -16.33
C ARG A 142 15.16 -18.00 -15.82
N ALA A 143 15.88 -16.87 -15.88
CA ALA A 143 17.26 -16.79 -15.40
C ALA A 143 17.39 -17.00 -13.88
N HIS A 144 16.30 -16.78 -13.14
CA HIS A 144 16.22 -16.87 -11.68
C HIS A 144 15.39 -18.07 -11.20
N THR A 145 14.95 -18.93 -12.13
CA THR A 145 14.24 -20.17 -11.83
C THR A 145 15.22 -21.34 -11.83
N LEU A 146 15.19 -22.13 -10.77
CA LEU A 146 16.07 -23.28 -10.60
C LEU A 146 15.43 -24.55 -11.19
N ASP A 147 16.18 -25.65 -11.17
CA ASP A 147 15.60 -26.96 -11.48
C ASP A 147 14.54 -27.38 -10.44
N ALA A 148 13.66 -28.29 -10.83
CA ALA A 148 12.51 -28.70 -10.02
C ALA A 148 12.89 -29.20 -8.61
N ALA A 149 14.04 -29.88 -8.46
CA ALA A 149 14.47 -30.40 -7.16
C ALA A 149 14.90 -29.25 -6.22
N ARG A 150 15.62 -28.25 -6.74
CA ARG A 150 16.03 -27.08 -5.97
C ARG A 150 14.84 -26.18 -5.66
N GLU A 151 13.92 -25.96 -6.61
CA GLU A 151 12.68 -25.22 -6.34
C GLU A 151 11.86 -25.86 -5.23
N GLN A 152 11.73 -27.19 -5.24
CA GLN A 152 11.06 -27.91 -4.16
C GLN A 152 11.77 -27.73 -2.81
N MET A 153 13.10 -27.75 -2.78
CA MET A 153 13.87 -27.52 -1.55
C MET A 153 13.65 -26.09 -1.02
N LEU A 154 13.68 -25.08 -1.91
CA LEU A 154 13.43 -23.69 -1.51
C LEU A 154 11.99 -23.47 -1.02
N ALA A 155 11.01 -24.11 -1.69
CA ALA A 155 9.61 -24.05 -1.25
C ALA A 155 9.41 -24.64 0.16
N LEU A 156 10.04 -25.79 0.45
CA LEU A 156 10.00 -26.39 1.80
C LEU A 156 10.71 -25.54 2.85
N LEU A 157 11.73 -24.77 2.46
CA LEU A 157 12.43 -23.84 3.36
C LEU A 157 11.58 -22.57 3.64
N GLY A 158 10.61 -22.27 2.80
CA GLY A 158 9.74 -21.08 2.93
C GLY A 158 9.00 -21.03 4.26
N ASP A 159 8.54 -22.17 4.77
CA ASP A 159 7.89 -22.27 6.09
C ASP A 159 8.85 -21.85 7.22
N ALA A 160 10.08 -22.37 7.21
CA ALA A 160 11.10 -21.96 8.18
C ALA A 160 11.51 -20.49 8.03
N ALA A 161 11.53 -19.97 6.81
CA ALA A 161 11.84 -18.56 6.52
C ALA A 161 10.77 -17.59 7.05
N GLY A 162 9.54 -18.03 7.22
CA GLY A 162 8.47 -17.26 7.85
C GLY A 162 8.59 -17.12 9.37
N THR A 163 9.38 -17.99 10.02
CA THR A 163 9.49 -18.04 11.49
C THR A 163 9.96 -16.73 12.13
N PRO A 164 10.97 -15.99 11.60
CA PRO A 164 11.38 -14.71 12.17
C PRO A 164 10.25 -13.69 12.27
N LYS A 165 9.46 -13.55 11.20
CA LYS A 165 8.29 -12.65 11.16
C LYS A 165 7.22 -13.10 12.15
N ALA A 166 6.84 -14.37 12.12
CA ALA A 166 5.82 -14.91 13.03
C ALA A 166 6.21 -14.76 14.50
N ALA A 167 7.49 -15.01 14.84
CA ALA A 167 7.98 -14.82 16.20
C ALA A 167 8.04 -13.33 16.60
N PHE A 168 8.37 -12.43 15.68
CA PHE A 168 8.30 -10.99 15.90
C PHE A 168 6.85 -10.56 16.20
N GLU A 169 5.87 -10.98 15.40
CA GLU A 169 4.45 -10.66 15.60
C GLU A 169 3.94 -11.20 16.95
N MET A 170 4.28 -12.45 17.31
CA MET A 170 3.94 -12.99 18.63
C MET A 170 4.56 -12.19 19.78
N LEU A 171 5.83 -11.80 19.63
CA LEU A 171 6.51 -11.01 20.66
C LEU A 171 5.85 -9.63 20.80
N THR A 172 5.60 -8.92 19.70
CA THR A 172 5.18 -7.50 19.73
C THR A 172 3.69 -7.31 19.94
N ASP A 173 2.85 -8.19 19.40
CA ASP A 173 1.40 -8.05 19.45
C ASP A 173 0.76 -8.78 20.64
N VAL A 174 1.45 -9.82 21.17
CA VAL A 174 0.89 -10.68 22.22
C VAL A 174 1.67 -10.60 23.54
N ASP A 175 2.98 -10.83 23.50
CA ASP A 175 3.77 -11.02 24.73
C ASP A 175 4.28 -9.70 25.33
N LEU A 176 4.65 -8.74 24.47
CA LEU A 176 5.22 -7.47 24.89
C LEU A 176 4.16 -6.59 25.56
N GLN A 177 4.38 -6.26 26.82
CA GLN A 177 3.49 -5.39 27.55
C GLN A 177 4.13 -4.01 27.75
N LEU A 178 3.54 -3.00 27.12
CA LEU A 178 3.93 -1.62 27.31
C LEU A 178 3.51 -1.14 28.72
N PRO A 179 4.31 -0.25 29.34
CA PRO A 179 4.05 0.21 30.71
C PRO A 179 2.84 1.15 30.80
N MET A 180 2.45 1.48 32.02
CA MET A 180 1.52 2.56 32.32
C MET A 180 2.21 3.91 32.06
N VAL A 181 1.46 4.86 31.46
CA VAL A 181 1.90 6.24 31.20
C VAL A 181 0.82 7.20 31.70
N LYS A 182 1.20 8.45 31.99
CA LYS A 182 0.24 9.48 32.38
C LYS A 182 -0.38 10.13 31.14
N ASN A 183 -1.70 10.26 31.14
CA ASN A 183 -2.43 11.08 30.15
C ASN A 183 -2.42 12.57 30.56
N GLU A 184 -3.02 13.45 29.77
CA GLU A 184 -3.12 14.89 30.04
C GLU A 184 -3.91 15.22 31.33
N ALA A 185 -4.79 14.34 31.79
CA ALA A 185 -5.47 14.47 33.08
C ALA A 185 -4.61 14.02 34.27
N GLY A 186 -3.41 13.50 34.03
CA GLY A 186 -2.51 12.97 35.06
C GLY A 186 -2.86 11.55 35.51
N GLU A 187 -3.80 10.89 34.85
CA GLU A 187 -4.23 9.51 35.15
C GLU A 187 -3.27 8.50 34.53
N GLU A 188 -2.98 7.43 35.26
CA GLU A 188 -2.20 6.32 34.74
C GLU A 188 -3.04 5.43 33.84
N VAL A 189 -2.67 5.33 32.57
CA VAL A 189 -3.32 4.49 31.55
C VAL A 189 -2.30 3.59 30.87
N ARG A 190 -2.75 2.42 30.43
CA ARG A 190 -1.86 1.48 29.73
C ARG A 190 -1.54 2.01 28.34
N LEU A 191 -0.25 2.11 28.01
CA LEU A 191 0.19 2.35 26.64
C LEU A 191 -0.04 1.08 25.80
N THR A 192 -0.48 1.27 24.56
CA THR A 192 -0.60 0.21 23.55
C THR A 192 -0.13 0.74 22.20
N ALA A 193 0.10 -0.14 21.23
CA ALA A 193 0.42 0.28 19.88
C ALA A 193 -0.70 1.18 19.28
N GLY A 194 -1.97 0.90 19.60
CA GLY A 194 -3.11 1.68 19.15
C GLY A 194 -3.27 3.05 19.85
N THR A 195 -2.85 3.17 21.12
CA THR A 195 -2.94 4.45 21.86
C THR A 195 -1.69 5.31 21.71
N PHE A 196 -0.55 4.74 21.35
CA PHE A 196 0.70 5.49 21.19
C PHE A 196 0.60 6.67 20.22
N PRO A 197 -0.06 6.57 19.04
CA PRO A 197 -0.28 7.73 18.17
C PRO A 197 -0.96 8.91 18.87
N VAL A 198 -2.00 8.63 19.68
CA VAL A 198 -2.72 9.68 20.43
C VAL A 198 -1.81 10.36 21.45
N PHE A 199 -1.00 9.58 22.18
CA PHE A 199 -0.09 10.14 23.17
C PHE A 199 1.01 11.01 22.56
N ARG A 200 1.61 10.61 21.45
CA ARG A 200 2.67 11.38 20.79
C ARG A 200 2.17 12.67 20.12
N GLU A 201 0.85 12.78 19.90
CA GLU A 201 0.18 13.98 19.40
C GLU A 201 -0.26 14.93 20.53
N SER A 202 -0.14 14.54 21.80
CA SER A 202 -0.54 15.34 22.96
C SER A 202 0.11 16.72 22.94
N ARG A 203 -0.66 17.74 23.30
CA ARG A 203 -0.19 19.12 23.49
C ARG A 203 0.74 19.24 24.70
N ASP A 204 0.55 18.40 25.71
CA ASP A 204 1.44 18.34 26.86
C ASP A 204 2.74 17.60 26.47
N ARG A 205 3.84 18.36 26.45
CA ARG A 205 5.16 17.83 26.08
C ARG A 205 5.60 16.67 26.98
N SER A 206 5.25 16.72 28.27
CA SER A 206 5.64 15.67 29.23
C SER A 206 4.90 14.34 28.97
N VAL A 207 3.67 14.42 28.46
CA VAL A 207 2.86 13.26 28.08
C VAL A 207 3.46 12.59 26.85
N ARG A 208 3.76 13.34 25.77
CA ARG A 208 4.33 12.74 24.56
C ARG A 208 5.76 12.23 24.76
N GLU A 209 6.59 12.95 25.55
CA GLU A 209 7.91 12.46 25.95
C GLU A 209 7.82 11.18 26.79
N GLY A 210 6.92 11.14 27.77
CA GLY A 210 6.70 9.97 28.61
C GLY A 210 6.25 8.75 27.81
N ALA A 211 5.33 8.92 26.89
CA ALA A 211 4.89 7.85 26.00
C ALA A 211 5.99 7.38 25.03
N PHE A 212 6.77 8.31 24.49
CA PHE A 212 7.93 8.00 23.62
C PHE A 212 8.97 7.14 24.36
N ARG A 213 9.38 7.57 25.57
CA ARG A 213 10.35 6.81 26.37
C ARG A 213 9.81 5.45 26.82
N ALA A 214 8.53 5.39 27.16
CA ALA A 214 7.88 4.14 27.54
C ALA A 214 7.84 3.15 26.36
N MET A 215 7.50 3.63 25.17
CA MET A 215 7.45 2.81 23.95
C MET A 215 8.84 2.28 23.59
N PHE A 216 9.77 3.15 23.25
CA PHE A 216 11.07 2.75 22.74
C PHE A 216 12.00 2.20 23.82
N GLY A 217 11.85 2.63 25.08
CA GLY A 217 12.53 2.01 26.21
C GLY A 217 12.13 0.56 26.42
N THR A 218 10.88 0.20 26.15
CA THR A 218 10.41 -1.21 26.19
C THR A 218 10.98 -2.00 25.02
N TYR A 219 10.88 -1.50 23.79
CA TYR A 219 11.45 -2.19 22.62
C TYR A 219 12.98 -2.40 22.76
N ARG A 220 13.69 -1.42 23.32
CA ARG A 220 15.13 -1.55 23.60
C ARG A 220 15.46 -2.72 24.55
N GLN A 221 14.58 -3.07 25.51
CA GLN A 221 14.80 -4.22 26.39
C GLN A 221 14.78 -5.55 25.61
N PHE A 222 14.06 -5.62 24.51
CA PHE A 222 13.99 -6.78 23.63
C PHE A 222 14.87 -6.65 22.39
N GLY A 223 15.69 -5.59 22.30
CA GLY A 223 16.46 -5.23 21.12
C GLY A 223 17.32 -6.35 20.57
N ASP A 224 18.01 -7.13 21.44
CA ASP A 224 18.85 -8.25 20.99
C ASP A 224 18.02 -9.41 20.41
N ALA A 225 16.85 -9.68 20.98
CA ALA A 225 15.94 -10.70 20.46
C ALA A 225 15.38 -10.27 19.10
N ILE A 226 14.89 -9.03 19.00
CA ILE A 226 14.34 -8.48 17.74
C ILE A 226 15.43 -8.35 16.68
N ALA A 227 16.65 -7.93 17.04
CA ALA A 227 17.79 -7.91 16.11
C ALA A 227 18.13 -9.31 15.58
N THR A 228 18.01 -10.34 16.44
CA THR A 228 18.20 -11.74 16.02
C THR A 228 17.12 -12.18 15.04
N LEU A 229 15.86 -11.83 15.29
CA LEU A 229 14.73 -12.15 14.41
C LEU A 229 14.86 -11.41 13.06
N TYR A 230 15.09 -10.09 13.09
CA TYR A 230 15.28 -9.31 11.86
C TYR A 230 16.51 -9.79 11.09
N GLY A 231 17.62 -10.04 11.76
CA GLY A 231 18.81 -10.64 11.15
C GLY A 231 18.54 -12.04 10.55
N GLY A 232 17.59 -12.78 11.10
CA GLY A 232 17.09 -14.05 10.54
C GLY A 232 16.36 -13.83 9.22
N SER A 233 15.47 -12.82 9.14
CA SER A 233 14.79 -12.43 7.90
C SER A 233 15.80 -12.01 6.83
N VAL A 234 16.71 -11.08 7.13
CA VAL A 234 17.77 -10.62 6.20
C VAL A 234 18.63 -11.79 5.68
N LYS A 235 18.91 -12.79 6.52
CA LYS A 235 19.63 -14.01 6.10
C LYS A 235 18.84 -14.79 5.06
N PHE A 236 17.54 -14.98 5.26
CA PHE A 236 16.71 -15.69 4.31
C PHE A 236 16.57 -14.91 2.99
N ASP A 237 16.37 -13.60 3.03
CA ASP A 237 16.31 -12.75 1.85
C ASP A 237 17.61 -12.87 1.03
N THR A 238 18.76 -12.78 1.69
CA THR A 238 20.08 -12.95 1.06
C THR A 238 20.30 -14.38 0.57
N TYR A 239 19.86 -15.39 1.31
CA TYR A 239 19.99 -16.77 0.90
C TYR A 239 19.18 -17.06 -0.37
N PHE A 240 17.90 -16.68 -0.41
CA PHE A 240 17.05 -16.88 -1.58
C PHE A 240 17.54 -16.12 -2.81
N SER A 241 17.96 -14.87 -2.66
CA SER A 241 18.50 -14.07 -3.76
C SER A 241 19.77 -14.70 -4.35
N ASN A 242 20.69 -15.13 -3.50
CA ASN A 242 21.92 -15.79 -3.93
C ASN A 242 21.66 -17.12 -4.63
N GLN A 243 20.72 -17.96 -4.12
CA GLN A 243 20.37 -19.23 -4.76
C GLN A 243 19.78 -19.01 -6.15
N ARG A 244 19.04 -17.93 -6.36
CA ARG A 244 18.43 -17.55 -7.64
C ARG A 244 19.35 -16.75 -8.56
N GLY A 245 20.59 -16.45 -8.14
CA GLY A 245 21.60 -15.77 -8.95
C GLY A 245 21.42 -14.25 -9.06
N TYR A 246 20.72 -13.62 -8.15
CA TYR A 246 20.67 -12.17 -8.06
C TYR A 246 21.93 -11.59 -7.43
N ALA A 247 22.29 -10.37 -7.82
CA ALA A 247 23.46 -9.68 -7.26
C ALA A 247 23.23 -9.20 -5.80
N SER A 248 21.96 -8.99 -5.40
CA SER A 248 21.58 -8.57 -4.06
C SER A 248 20.15 -8.97 -3.70
N ALA A 249 19.83 -8.95 -2.41
CA ALA A 249 18.45 -9.13 -1.94
C ALA A 249 17.53 -7.99 -2.42
N CYS A 250 18.07 -6.76 -2.54
CA CYS A 250 17.35 -5.62 -3.10
C CYS A 250 16.95 -5.89 -4.55
N GLU A 251 17.89 -6.31 -5.40
CA GLU A 251 17.59 -6.65 -6.81
C GLU A 251 16.51 -7.73 -6.89
N ALA A 252 16.64 -8.80 -6.11
CA ALA A 252 15.65 -9.88 -6.08
C ALA A 252 14.24 -9.41 -5.67
N ALA A 253 14.15 -8.53 -4.68
CA ALA A 253 12.87 -8.00 -4.22
C ALA A 253 12.21 -7.07 -5.25
N LEU A 254 12.99 -6.23 -5.93
CA LEU A 254 12.49 -5.28 -6.93
C LEU A 254 12.16 -5.97 -8.26
N ASP A 255 12.84 -7.07 -8.57
CA ASP A 255 12.66 -7.80 -9.82
C ASP A 255 11.24 -8.36 -9.98
N GLY A 256 10.53 -8.68 -8.89
CA GLY A 256 9.12 -9.07 -8.95
C GLY A 256 8.20 -8.08 -9.67
N GLY A 257 8.54 -6.80 -9.69
CA GLY A 257 7.87 -5.74 -10.46
C GLY A 257 8.64 -5.26 -11.68
N ASN A 258 9.72 -5.95 -12.05
CA ASN A 258 10.66 -5.51 -13.10
C ASN A 258 11.19 -4.08 -12.85
N VAL A 259 11.49 -3.77 -11.59
CA VAL A 259 11.98 -2.46 -11.17
C VAL A 259 13.50 -2.52 -11.00
N PRO A 260 14.28 -1.73 -11.74
CA PRO A 260 15.73 -1.71 -11.57
C PRO A 260 16.11 -1.04 -10.24
N VAL A 261 17.22 -1.50 -9.63
CA VAL A 261 17.73 -0.96 -8.35
C VAL A 261 17.98 0.55 -8.42
N SER A 262 18.30 1.08 -9.61
CA SER A 262 18.48 2.52 -9.83
C SER A 262 17.25 3.37 -9.45
N VAL A 263 16.04 2.83 -9.48
CA VAL A 263 14.82 3.53 -9.00
C VAL A 263 14.91 3.76 -7.48
N TYR A 264 15.35 2.74 -6.77
CA TYR A 264 15.54 2.79 -5.32
C TYR A 264 16.65 3.78 -4.94
N ASP A 265 17.77 3.72 -5.64
CA ASP A 265 18.91 4.62 -5.40
C ASP A 265 18.55 6.08 -5.74
N SER A 266 17.84 6.33 -6.86
CA SER A 266 17.39 7.65 -7.26
C SER A 266 16.40 8.28 -6.29
N LEU A 267 15.53 7.47 -5.65
CA LEU A 267 14.64 7.94 -4.60
C LEU A 267 15.44 8.49 -3.41
N ILE A 268 16.40 7.70 -2.91
CA ILE A 268 17.23 8.10 -1.77
C ILE A 268 18.02 9.37 -2.11
N GLU A 269 18.64 9.43 -3.30
CA GLU A 269 19.38 10.60 -3.75
C GLU A 269 18.53 11.86 -3.78
N ALA A 270 17.34 11.80 -4.40
CA ALA A 270 16.44 12.95 -4.49
C ALA A 270 15.96 13.44 -3.12
N VAL A 271 15.68 12.52 -2.19
CA VAL A 271 15.28 12.88 -0.83
C VAL A 271 16.44 13.50 -0.06
N HIS A 272 17.67 12.98 -0.18
CA HIS A 272 18.85 13.58 0.42
C HIS A 272 19.11 15.01 -0.07
N GLU A 273 18.94 15.28 -1.37
CA GLU A 273 19.04 16.64 -1.93
C GLU A 273 18.02 17.61 -1.31
N SER A 274 16.87 17.10 -0.89
CA SER A 274 15.77 17.88 -0.31
C SER A 274 15.80 18.01 1.22
N LEU A 275 16.77 17.44 1.92
CA LEU A 275 16.88 17.56 3.39
C LEU A 275 16.95 19.02 3.90
N PRO A 276 17.50 20.00 3.16
CA PRO A 276 17.36 21.40 3.55
C PRO A 276 15.91 21.88 3.71
N SER A 277 14.98 21.37 2.87
CA SER A 277 13.55 21.68 3.01
C SER A 277 12.93 21.01 4.25
N MET A 278 13.35 19.78 4.58
CA MET A 278 12.95 19.15 5.85
C MET A 278 13.43 19.97 7.05
N ARG A 279 14.69 20.43 7.05
CA ARG A 279 15.20 21.31 8.12
C ARG A 279 14.38 22.60 8.23
N LYS A 280 14.00 23.21 7.11
CA LYS A 280 13.12 24.39 7.05
C LYS A 280 11.76 24.09 7.69
N TYR A 281 11.19 22.92 7.43
CA TYR A 281 9.94 22.47 8.03
C TYR A 281 10.07 22.26 9.55
N LEU A 282 11.14 21.64 9.99
CA LEU A 282 11.42 21.42 11.41
C LEU A 282 11.58 22.74 12.18
N GLU A 283 12.24 23.73 11.57
CA GLU A 283 12.34 25.07 12.15
C GLU A 283 10.98 25.79 12.21
N LEU A 284 10.14 25.63 11.18
CA LEU A 284 8.75 26.11 11.22
C LEU A 284 7.99 25.49 12.39
N ARG A 285 8.09 24.16 12.57
CA ARG A 285 7.47 23.43 13.69
C ARG A 285 7.95 23.97 15.02
N ARG A 286 9.28 24.12 15.19
CA ARG A 286 9.87 24.65 16.42
C ARG A 286 9.29 26.02 16.80
N ARG A 287 9.18 26.93 15.82
CA ARG A 287 8.65 28.28 16.03
C ARG A 287 7.14 28.28 16.33
N ALA A 288 6.37 27.49 15.58
CA ALA A 288 4.92 27.37 15.78
C ALA A 288 4.58 26.79 17.16
N LEU A 289 5.34 25.79 17.61
CA LEU A 289 5.19 25.19 18.94
C LEU A 289 5.81 26.04 20.07
N LYS A 290 6.51 27.13 19.73
CA LYS A 290 7.19 28.03 20.68
C LYS A 290 8.19 27.28 21.58
N LEU A 291 8.91 26.33 21.01
CA LEU A 291 9.91 25.54 21.70
C LEU A 291 11.30 26.19 21.52
N ASP A 292 12.11 26.19 22.58
CA ASP A 292 13.52 26.54 22.47
C ASP A 292 14.30 25.55 21.64
N LYS A 293 13.98 24.25 21.80
CA LYS A 293 14.52 23.12 21.04
C LYS A 293 13.42 22.13 20.75
N ILE A 294 13.40 21.60 19.54
CA ILE A 294 12.55 20.49 19.13
C ILE A 294 13.33 19.17 19.27
N ASP A 295 12.68 18.14 19.77
CA ASP A 295 13.21 16.79 19.89
C ASP A 295 12.35 15.79 19.08
N VAL A 296 12.83 14.58 18.83
CA VAL A 296 12.13 13.56 18.02
C VAL A 296 10.69 13.28 18.49
N PHE A 297 10.42 13.36 19.78
CA PHE A 297 9.07 13.19 20.32
C PHE A 297 8.15 14.42 20.10
N ASP A 298 8.67 15.53 19.55
CA ASP A 298 7.89 16.69 19.15
C ASP A 298 7.45 16.65 17.67
N LEU A 299 7.83 15.59 16.92
CA LEU A 299 7.57 15.51 15.48
C LEU A 299 6.10 15.26 15.12
N TYR A 300 5.28 14.77 16.03
CA TYR A 300 3.90 14.38 15.74
C TYR A 300 2.85 15.29 16.36
N VAL A 301 3.23 16.14 17.32
CA VAL A 301 2.27 17.08 17.89
C VAL A 301 1.79 18.05 16.80
N PRO A 302 0.48 18.28 16.67
CA PRO A 302 -0.06 19.24 15.71
C PRO A 302 0.48 20.65 15.94
N ILE A 303 1.01 21.29 14.90
CA ILE A 303 1.51 22.69 14.96
C ILE A 303 0.42 23.72 14.69
N VAL A 304 -0.72 23.29 14.23
CA VAL A 304 -1.94 24.08 14.05
C VAL A 304 -2.92 23.69 15.15
N GLU A 305 -3.65 24.66 15.69
CA GLU A 305 -4.74 24.36 16.62
C GLU A 305 -5.78 23.47 15.96
N ASP A 306 -6.41 22.59 16.76
CA ASP A 306 -7.49 21.78 16.26
C ASP A 306 -8.60 22.66 15.69
N VAL A 307 -8.96 22.37 14.48
CA VAL A 307 -10.04 23.06 13.79
C VAL A 307 -11.22 22.12 13.75
N ASP A 308 -12.32 22.52 14.36
CA ASP A 308 -13.59 21.82 14.15
C ASP A 308 -14.00 21.99 12.68
N TYR A 309 -13.85 20.92 11.91
CA TYR A 309 -14.15 20.88 10.49
C TYR A 309 -15.07 19.69 10.19
N PRO A 310 -16.31 19.73 10.73
CA PRO A 310 -17.26 18.66 10.48
C PRO A 310 -17.71 18.67 9.03
N ILE A 311 -17.69 17.51 8.39
CA ILE A 311 -18.12 17.32 7.01
C ILE A 311 -19.11 16.15 6.98
N ALA A 312 -20.37 16.42 6.73
CA ALA A 312 -21.35 15.38 6.51
C ALA A 312 -21.00 14.57 5.26
N PHE A 313 -21.37 13.29 5.22
CA PHE A 313 -21.04 12.42 4.07
C PHE A 313 -21.54 13.00 2.74
N GLU A 314 -22.74 13.58 2.71
CA GLU A 314 -23.28 14.20 1.50
C GLU A 314 -22.44 15.39 1.03
N ASP A 315 -21.91 16.20 1.97
CA ASP A 315 -21.00 17.32 1.64
C ASP A 315 -19.64 16.80 1.16
N ALA A 316 -19.15 15.70 1.74
CA ALA A 316 -17.90 15.05 1.31
C ALA A 316 -17.99 14.54 -0.13
N LYS A 317 -19.12 13.94 -0.52
CA LYS A 317 -19.35 13.53 -1.92
C LYS A 317 -19.22 14.71 -2.88
N GLU A 318 -19.91 15.83 -2.59
CA GLU A 318 -19.84 17.03 -3.40
C GLU A 318 -18.43 17.66 -3.41
N LEU A 319 -17.73 17.56 -2.29
CA LEU A 319 -16.35 18.04 -2.16
C LEU A 319 -15.40 17.23 -3.06
N VAL A 320 -15.47 15.90 -3.02
CA VAL A 320 -14.67 15.01 -3.88
C VAL A 320 -14.98 15.26 -5.36
N LYS A 321 -16.24 15.36 -5.73
CA LYS A 321 -16.66 15.67 -7.10
C LYS A 321 -16.06 16.99 -7.58
N LYS A 322 -16.15 18.06 -6.79
CA LYS A 322 -15.59 19.38 -7.16
C LYS A 322 -14.08 19.34 -7.27
N ALA A 323 -13.40 18.64 -6.38
CA ALA A 323 -11.95 18.49 -6.39
C ALA A 323 -11.44 17.74 -7.63
N THR A 324 -12.19 16.75 -8.10
CA THR A 324 -11.82 15.90 -9.24
C THR A 324 -12.39 16.39 -10.59
N LEU A 325 -13.02 17.56 -10.65
CA LEU A 325 -13.46 18.18 -11.92
C LEU A 325 -12.38 18.23 -13.02
N PRO A 326 -11.09 18.48 -12.70
CA PRO A 326 -10.03 18.47 -13.71
C PRO A 326 -9.86 17.12 -14.44
N LEU A 327 -10.36 16.02 -13.87
CA LEU A 327 -10.31 14.67 -14.47
C LEU A 327 -11.37 14.46 -15.57
N GLY A 328 -12.27 15.42 -15.78
CA GLY A 328 -13.20 15.41 -16.90
C GLY A 328 -14.54 14.73 -16.65
N GLU A 329 -15.38 14.80 -17.67
CA GLU A 329 -16.81 14.45 -17.56
C GLU A 329 -17.05 12.94 -17.32
N GLU A 330 -16.23 12.08 -17.91
CA GLU A 330 -16.35 10.62 -17.75
C GLU A 330 -16.10 10.21 -16.29
N TYR A 331 -15.05 10.76 -15.68
CA TYR A 331 -14.74 10.54 -14.27
C TYR A 331 -15.87 11.02 -13.35
N GLN A 332 -16.46 12.20 -13.65
CA GLN A 332 -17.58 12.75 -12.88
C GLN A 332 -18.84 11.88 -12.97
N LYS A 333 -19.19 11.39 -14.16
CA LYS A 333 -20.32 10.47 -14.36
C LYS A 333 -20.12 9.16 -13.59
N LEU A 334 -18.88 8.70 -13.52
CA LEU A 334 -18.56 7.47 -12.78
C LEU A 334 -18.71 7.66 -11.28
N LEU A 335 -18.29 8.80 -10.73
CA LEU A 335 -18.54 9.16 -9.32
C LEU A 335 -20.04 9.24 -9.01
N ASP A 336 -20.82 9.88 -9.89
CA ASP A 336 -22.29 9.93 -9.73
C ASP A 336 -22.91 8.53 -9.71
N ARG A 337 -22.43 7.65 -10.58
CA ARG A 337 -22.84 6.25 -10.63
C ARG A 337 -22.47 5.50 -9.36
N ALA A 338 -21.23 5.67 -8.85
CA ALA A 338 -20.75 5.02 -7.64
C ALA A 338 -21.66 5.32 -6.43
N PHE A 339 -22.09 6.56 -6.29
CA PHE A 339 -23.01 6.96 -5.22
C PHE A 339 -24.47 6.48 -5.48
N ALA A 340 -24.94 6.57 -6.72
CA ALA A 340 -26.31 6.17 -7.07
C ALA A 340 -26.51 4.65 -6.95
N GLU A 341 -25.50 3.86 -7.31
CA GLU A 341 -25.52 2.38 -7.24
C GLU A 341 -25.04 1.83 -5.91
N ARG A 342 -24.78 2.70 -4.92
CA ARG A 342 -24.39 2.30 -3.55
C ARG A 342 -23.13 1.44 -3.52
N TRP A 343 -22.04 1.94 -4.10
CA TRP A 343 -20.74 1.26 -4.03
C TRP A 343 -20.10 1.37 -2.65
N VAL A 344 -20.53 2.37 -1.83
CA VAL A 344 -19.91 2.71 -0.55
C VAL A 344 -20.76 2.24 0.62
N ASP A 345 -20.16 1.46 1.53
CA ASP A 345 -20.68 1.15 2.86
C ASP A 345 -20.10 2.16 3.85
N VAL A 346 -20.93 3.09 4.32
CA VAL A 346 -20.48 4.38 4.86
C VAL A 346 -20.12 4.33 6.34
N TYR A 347 -21.08 3.98 7.18
CA TYR A 347 -20.97 4.16 8.63
C TYR A 347 -20.56 2.89 9.35
N GLU A 348 -19.97 3.06 10.55
CA GLU A 348 -19.67 1.97 11.47
C GLU A 348 -20.94 1.23 11.93
N ASN A 349 -20.85 -0.08 12.06
CA ASN A 349 -21.84 -0.92 12.72
C ASN A 349 -21.17 -2.03 13.54
N ASP A 350 -21.96 -2.67 14.40
CA ASP A 350 -21.50 -3.81 15.19
C ASP A 350 -21.01 -4.92 14.25
N GLY A 351 -19.80 -5.43 14.49
CA GLY A 351 -19.19 -6.50 13.72
C GLY A 351 -18.53 -6.07 12.39
N LYS A 352 -18.64 -4.80 11.97
CA LYS A 352 -17.98 -4.29 10.76
C LYS A 352 -16.48 -4.19 10.95
N GLN A 353 -15.72 -4.50 9.89
CA GLN A 353 -14.27 -4.34 9.89
C GLN A 353 -13.89 -2.87 10.06
N SER A 354 -12.90 -2.59 10.90
CA SER A 354 -12.34 -1.25 11.09
C SER A 354 -11.50 -0.78 9.90
N GLY A 355 -11.28 0.52 9.79
CA GLY A 355 -10.53 1.14 8.70
C GLY A 355 -11.39 1.41 7.48
N ALA A 356 -10.76 1.53 6.31
CA ALA A 356 -11.38 1.70 5.01
C ALA A 356 -10.63 0.89 3.96
N PHE A 357 -11.30 0.51 2.89
CA PHE A 357 -10.69 -0.10 1.71
C PHE A 357 -11.60 0.01 0.49
N SER A 358 -11.02 -0.08 -0.69
CA SER A 358 -11.71 -0.31 -1.96
C SER A 358 -11.37 -1.70 -2.50
N CYS A 359 -12.38 -2.41 -3.01
CA CYS A 359 -12.25 -3.73 -3.59
C CYS A 359 -12.83 -3.73 -5.01
N GLY A 360 -11.97 -3.86 -6.04
CA GLY A 360 -12.39 -4.08 -7.42
C GLY A 360 -13.07 -5.44 -7.57
N VAL A 361 -14.06 -5.53 -8.46
CA VAL A 361 -14.76 -6.79 -8.78
C VAL A 361 -14.99 -6.85 -10.28
N PHE A 362 -14.17 -7.62 -10.97
CA PHE A 362 -14.24 -7.74 -12.42
C PHE A 362 -15.63 -8.15 -12.91
N GLY A 363 -16.16 -7.42 -13.88
CA GLY A 363 -17.49 -7.67 -14.46
C GLY A 363 -18.67 -7.13 -13.63
N VAL A 364 -18.40 -6.50 -12.47
CA VAL A 364 -19.44 -5.85 -11.64
C VAL A 364 -19.09 -4.37 -11.46
N HIS A 365 -18.70 -3.96 -10.30
CA HIS A 365 -18.18 -2.63 -9.95
C HIS A 365 -17.40 -2.73 -8.64
N PRO A 366 -16.52 -1.76 -8.36
CA PRO A 366 -15.81 -1.72 -7.08
C PRO A 366 -16.76 -1.50 -5.89
N TYR A 367 -16.31 -1.94 -4.72
CA TYR A 367 -16.98 -1.73 -3.43
C TYR A 367 -16.03 -1.04 -2.46
N VAL A 368 -16.54 -0.06 -1.73
CA VAL A 368 -15.80 0.71 -0.74
C VAL A 368 -16.38 0.47 0.65
N LEU A 369 -15.54 0.07 1.60
CA LEU A 369 -15.90 0.04 3.01
C LEU A 369 -15.31 1.27 3.70
N MET A 370 -16.12 1.96 4.48
CA MET A 370 -15.72 3.08 5.33
C MET A 370 -16.29 2.93 6.75
N ASN A 371 -15.70 3.66 7.68
CA ASN A 371 -16.23 3.92 9.01
C ASN A 371 -16.29 5.45 9.22
N TYR A 372 -17.16 6.11 8.44
CA TYR A 372 -17.23 7.55 8.30
C TYR A 372 -17.73 8.21 9.60
N ALA A 373 -16.91 9.06 10.21
CA ALA A 373 -17.19 9.74 11.47
C ALA A 373 -17.56 11.25 11.30
N GLY A 374 -17.47 11.77 10.08
CA GLY A 374 -17.85 13.15 9.77
C GLY A 374 -16.73 14.19 9.92
N THR A 375 -15.48 13.77 9.79
CA THR A 375 -14.31 14.65 9.86
C THR A 375 -13.76 14.99 8.48
N LEU A 376 -12.87 15.99 8.41
CA LEU A 376 -12.13 16.28 7.17
C LEU A 376 -11.25 15.07 6.75
N ASN A 377 -10.67 14.35 7.72
CA ASN A 377 -9.90 13.15 7.43
C ASN A 377 -10.75 12.08 6.75
N ASP A 378 -12.02 11.91 7.16
CA ASP A 378 -12.91 10.96 6.49
C ASP A 378 -13.24 11.39 5.06
N ALA A 379 -13.31 12.70 4.77
CA ALA A 379 -13.47 13.19 3.41
C ALA A 379 -12.23 12.89 2.54
N PHE A 380 -11.01 12.98 3.10
CA PHE A 380 -9.79 12.51 2.44
C PHE A 380 -9.80 11.00 2.21
N THR A 381 -10.21 10.23 3.21
CA THR A 381 -10.36 8.77 3.07
C THR A 381 -11.36 8.41 1.97
N LEU A 382 -12.51 9.11 1.89
CA LEU A 382 -13.48 8.92 0.81
C LEU A 382 -12.85 9.22 -0.57
N ALA A 383 -12.10 10.30 -0.69
CA ALA A 383 -11.40 10.65 -1.93
C ALA A 383 -10.38 9.57 -2.32
N HIS A 384 -9.63 9.06 -1.36
CA HIS A 384 -8.65 7.99 -1.49
C HIS A 384 -9.30 6.71 -2.03
N GLU A 385 -10.30 6.18 -1.32
CA GLU A 385 -10.96 4.92 -1.69
C GLU A 385 -11.70 5.01 -3.03
N LEU A 386 -12.27 6.18 -3.34
CA LEU A 386 -12.84 6.42 -4.66
C LEU A 386 -11.77 6.47 -5.75
N GLY A 387 -10.55 6.92 -5.44
CA GLY A 387 -9.42 6.86 -6.39
C GLY A 387 -9.10 5.42 -6.79
N HIS A 388 -9.00 4.52 -5.82
CA HIS A 388 -8.86 3.08 -6.08
C HIS A 388 -10.05 2.53 -6.87
N SER A 389 -11.27 2.89 -6.49
CA SER A 389 -12.48 2.44 -7.19
C SER A 389 -12.49 2.86 -8.66
N MET A 390 -12.10 4.11 -8.95
CA MET A 390 -12.02 4.59 -10.34
C MET A 390 -10.92 3.84 -11.12
N HIS A 391 -9.75 3.62 -10.52
CA HIS A 391 -8.68 2.84 -11.14
C HIS A 391 -9.16 1.43 -11.50
N SER A 392 -9.72 0.71 -10.52
CA SER A 392 -10.26 -0.64 -10.75
C SER A 392 -11.36 -0.63 -11.82
N TRP A 393 -12.29 0.33 -11.80
CA TRP A 393 -13.32 0.43 -12.83
C TRP A 393 -12.77 0.64 -14.23
N PHE A 394 -11.85 1.59 -14.42
CA PHE A 394 -11.26 1.85 -15.74
C PHE A 394 -10.45 0.66 -16.23
N SER A 395 -9.74 -0.01 -15.36
CA SER A 395 -9.01 -1.24 -15.65
C SER A 395 -9.98 -2.37 -16.05
N ASP A 396 -10.93 -2.71 -15.19
CA ASP A 396 -11.87 -3.83 -15.36
C ASP A 396 -12.75 -3.69 -16.62
N THR A 397 -13.04 -2.45 -17.03
CA THR A 397 -13.87 -2.19 -18.22
C THR A 397 -13.09 -2.10 -19.52
N THR A 398 -11.76 -2.01 -19.45
CA THR A 398 -10.89 -1.84 -20.62
C THR A 398 -10.04 -3.06 -20.90
N GLN A 399 -9.62 -3.77 -19.85
CA GLN A 399 -8.76 -4.95 -19.95
C GLN A 399 -9.56 -6.25 -19.94
N ASP A 400 -8.99 -7.28 -20.56
CA ASP A 400 -9.43 -8.65 -20.35
C ASP A 400 -9.12 -9.09 -18.90
N TYR A 401 -9.83 -10.07 -18.38
CA TYR A 401 -9.65 -10.61 -17.03
C TYR A 401 -8.19 -10.97 -16.69
N VAL A 402 -7.39 -11.37 -17.67
CA VAL A 402 -5.95 -11.70 -17.49
C VAL A 402 -5.14 -10.49 -17.01
N ASN A 403 -5.49 -9.29 -17.48
CA ASN A 403 -4.73 -8.06 -17.32
C ASN A 403 -5.47 -6.98 -16.52
N HIS A 404 -6.59 -7.32 -15.87
CA HIS A 404 -7.40 -6.29 -15.20
C HIS A 404 -6.79 -5.81 -13.88
N ASP A 405 -6.07 -6.68 -13.17
CA ASP A 405 -5.51 -6.36 -11.86
C ASP A 405 -4.13 -5.70 -12.01
N TYR A 406 -3.93 -4.58 -11.33
CA TYR A 406 -2.71 -3.79 -11.39
C TYR A 406 -1.78 -4.09 -10.21
N ARG A 407 -0.48 -3.84 -10.42
CA ARG A 407 0.55 -4.11 -9.42
C ARG A 407 0.46 -3.12 -8.25
N ILE A 408 0.85 -3.58 -7.06
CA ILE A 408 0.84 -2.77 -5.81
C ILE A 408 1.63 -1.47 -5.93
N MET A 409 2.69 -1.43 -6.75
CA MET A 409 3.51 -0.23 -6.95
C MET A 409 2.72 0.96 -7.51
N VAL A 410 1.68 0.70 -8.30
CA VAL A 410 0.83 1.73 -8.91
C VAL A 410 -0.53 1.87 -8.22
N ALA A 411 -0.86 0.97 -7.31
CA ALA A 411 -2.17 0.94 -6.65
C ALA A 411 -2.49 2.27 -5.94
N GLU A 412 -1.52 2.81 -5.19
CA GLU A 412 -1.71 4.02 -4.40
C GLU A 412 -1.60 5.32 -5.22
N VAL A 413 -1.29 5.23 -6.50
CA VAL A 413 -1.16 6.44 -7.33
C VAL A 413 -2.51 7.11 -7.55
N ALA A 414 -3.53 6.33 -7.89
CA ALA A 414 -4.87 6.86 -8.17
C ALA A 414 -5.55 7.43 -6.93
N SER A 415 -5.45 6.74 -5.80
CA SER A 415 -5.97 7.19 -4.51
C SER A 415 -5.32 8.50 -4.07
N THR A 416 -4.00 8.57 -4.14
CA THR A 416 -3.23 9.75 -3.73
C THR A 416 -3.41 10.93 -4.70
N VAL A 417 -3.60 10.70 -6.01
CA VAL A 417 -3.97 11.78 -6.95
C VAL A 417 -5.26 12.47 -6.50
N ASN A 418 -6.28 11.70 -6.13
CA ASN A 418 -7.53 12.27 -5.61
C ASN A 418 -7.31 13.09 -4.33
N GLU A 419 -6.47 12.62 -3.40
CA GLU A 419 -6.15 13.37 -2.18
C GLU A 419 -5.42 14.69 -2.48
N VAL A 420 -4.45 14.66 -3.40
CA VAL A 420 -3.73 15.87 -3.80
C VAL A 420 -4.66 16.87 -4.49
N LEU A 421 -5.53 16.41 -5.39
CA LEU A 421 -6.53 17.25 -6.04
C LEU A 421 -7.51 17.85 -5.00
N LEU A 422 -7.93 17.06 -4.01
CA LEU A 422 -8.77 17.53 -2.92
C LEU A 422 -8.06 18.59 -2.08
N THR A 423 -6.81 18.37 -1.71
CA THR A 423 -5.97 19.35 -0.99
C THR A 423 -5.88 20.67 -1.74
N LYS A 424 -5.54 20.63 -3.02
CA LYS A 424 -5.39 21.83 -3.87
C LYS A 424 -6.72 22.54 -4.09
N TYR A 425 -7.83 21.79 -4.23
CA TYR A 425 -9.16 22.38 -4.31
C TYR A 425 -9.54 23.11 -3.02
N LEU A 426 -9.34 22.48 -1.88
CA LEU A 426 -9.59 23.08 -0.56
C LEU A 426 -8.75 24.34 -0.36
N LEU A 427 -7.45 24.31 -0.64
CA LEU A 427 -6.56 25.47 -0.52
C LEU A 427 -6.97 26.62 -1.46
N LYS A 428 -7.60 26.32 -2.60
CA LYS A 428 -8.12 27.33 -3.52
C LYS A 428 -9.42 27.98 -3.05
N THR A 429 -10.26 27.26 -2.33
CA THR A 429 -11.64 27.67 -2.01
C THR A 429 -11.82 28.10 -0.54
N GLU A 430 -10.98 27.58 0.37
CA GLU A 430 -11.05 27.95 1.79
C GLU A 430 -10.47 29.33 2.03
N THR A 431 -11.21 30.15 2.75
CA THR A 431 -10.84 31.53 3.07
C THR A 431 -10.48 31.74 4.54
N ASP A 432 -10.85 30.80 5.41
CA ASP A 432 -10.47 30.85 6.83
C ASP A 432 -9.00 30.45 6.99
N GLU A 433 -8.19 31.35 7.55
CA GLU A 433 -6.74 31.12 7.69
C GLU A 433 -6.40 29.94 8.58
N LYS A 434 -7.18 29.66 9.63
CA LYS A 434 -6.94 28.51 10.50
C LYS A 434 -7.20 27.19 9.76
N ARG A 435 -8.29 27.12 9.00
CA ARG A 435 -8.60 25.95 8.17
C ARG A 435 -7.57 25.76 7.06
N ARG A 436 -7.13 26.84 6.42
CA ARG A 436 -6.03 26.80 5.45
C ARG A 436 -4.74 26.26 6.07
N ALA A 437 -4.37 26.76 7.25
CA ALA A 437 -3.20 26.27 7.97
C ALA A 437 -3.31 24.78 8.31
N TYR A 438 -4.50 24.32 8.71
CA TYR A 438 -4.76 22.91 8.98
C TYR A 438 -4.56 22.05 7.74
N ILE A 439 -5.12 22.45 6.59
CA ILE A 439 -4.98 21.70 5.31
C ILE A 439 -3.52 21.68 4.85
N LEU A 440 -2.81 22.82 4.93
CA LEU A 440 -1.39 22.90 4.58
C LEU A 440 -0.55 22.00 5.48
N ASN A 441 -0.82 22.01 6.79
CA ASN A 441 -0.11 21.13 7.74
C ASN A 441 -0.38 19.64 7.45
N HIS A 442 -1.63 19.27 7.18
CA HIS A 442 -1.99 17.90 6.79
C HIS A 442 -1.20 17.45 5.56
N PHE A 443 -1.10 18.31 4.55
CA PHE A 443 -0.34 17.98 3.33
C PHE A 443 1.16 17.86 3.61
N LEU A 444 1.75 18.73 4.42
CA LEU A 444 3.17 18.64 4.83
C LEU A 444 3.45 17.37 5.63
N GLU A 445 2.54 16.97 6.52
CA GLU A 445 2.68 15.72 7.28
C GLU A 445 2.60 14.48 6.35
N SER A 446 1.78 14.52 5.30
CA SER A 446 1.75 13.45 4.29
C SER A 446 3.13 13.30 3.60
N PHE A 447 3.80 14.39 3.23
CA PHE A 447 5.18 14.35 2.73
C PHE A 447 6.15 13.78 3.76
N ARG A 448 6.09 14.27 5.01
CA ARG A 448 7.01 13.82 6.06
C ARG A 448 6.87 12.32 6.34
N THR A 449 5.64 11.83 6.45
CA THR A 449 5.36 10.44 6.87
C THR A 449 5.42 9.44 5.71
N THR A 450 5.02 9.83 4.50
CA THR A 450 4.91 8.93 3.36
C THR A 450 6.12 9.03 2.41
N LEU A 451 6.79 10.18 2.32
CA LEU A 451 7.95 10.31 1.48
C LEU A 451 9.26 10.26 2.28
N TYR A 452 9.51 11.21 3.17
CA TYR A 452 10.79 11.27 3.90
C TYR A 452 10.99 10.07 4.84
N ARG A 453 10.01 9.78 5.69
CA ARG A 453 10.12 8.69 6.64
C ARG A 453 10.19 7.32 5.97
N GLN A 454 9.43 7.09 4.92
CA GLN A 454 9.49 5.81 4.20
C GLN A 454 10.80 5.65 3.42
N THR A 455 11.39 6.74 2.94
CA THR A 455 12.73 6.70 2.33
C THR A 455 13.81 6.44 3.38
N LEU A 456 13.70 7.02 4.59
CA LEU A 456 14.58 6.68 5.71
C LEU A 456 14.51 5.17 6.03
N PHE A 457 13.32 4.60 6.07
CA PHE A 457 13.14 3.16 6.29
C PHE A 457 13.74 2.34 5.14
N ALA A 458 13.52 2.76 3.90
CA ALA A 458 14.13 2.11 2.75
C ALA A 458 15.66 2.13 2.82
N GLU A 459 16.25 3.25 3.17
CA GLU A 459 17.71 3.36 3.32
C GLU A 459 18.22 2.51 4.49
N PHE A 460 17.47 2.41 5.59
CA PHE A 460 17.80 1.52 6.70
C PHE A 460 17.81 0.05 6.25
N GLU A 461 16.79 -0.41 5.54
CA GLU A 461 16.74 -1.78 5.01
C GLU A 461 17.93 -2.07 4.11
N ARG A 462 18.25 -1.14 3.19
CA ARG A 462 19.39 -1.29 2.28
C ARG A 462 20.69 -1.43 3.07
N LYS A 463 20.94 -0.55 4.03
CA LYS A 463 22.14 -0.59 4.87
C LYS A 463 22.23 -1.85 5.71
N ALA A 464 21.13 -2.35 6.25
CA ALA A 464 21.11 -3.59 7.04
C ALA A 464 21.48 -4.80 6.15
N HIS A 465 20.90 -4.92 4.96
CA HIS A 465 21.23 -5.99 4.02
C HIS A 465 22.69 -5.89 3.52
N ASP A 466 23.18 -4.68 3.24
CA ASP A 466 24.56 -4.44 2.80
C ASP A 466 25.57 -4.82 3.91
N LEU A 467 25.28 -4.49 5.19
CA LEU A 467 26.10 -4.92 6.32
C LEU A 467 26.20 -6.45 6.39
N TYR A 468 25.07 -7.13 6.26
CA TYR A 468 25.05 -8.60 6.28
C TYR A 468 25.80 -9.19 5.07
N ALA A 469 25.60 -8.66 3.88
CA ALA A 469 26.30 -9.09 2.66
C ALA A 469 27.81 -8.90 2.77
N ALA A 470 28.25 -7.85 3.49
CA ALA A 470 29.67 -7.61 3.82
C ALA A 470 30.21 -8.51 4.97
N GLY A 471 29.42 -9.47 5.45
CA GLY A 471 29.81 -10.40 6.53
C GLY A 471 29.80 -9.79 7.94
N GLN A 472 29.16 -8.64 8.13
CA GLN A 472 29.03 -8.01 9.43
C GLN A 472 27.81 -8.53 10.20
N PRO A 473 27.91 -8.72 11.52
CA PRO A 473 26.79 -9.20 12.32
C PRO A 473 25.74 -8.10 12.53
N LEU A 474 24.47 -8.44 12.33
CA LEU A 474 23.33 -7.56 12.63
C LEU A 474 22.96 -7.64 14.11
N THR A 475 23.78 -7.03 14.97
CA THR A 475 23.47 -6.88 16.39
C THR A 475 22.56 -5.68 16.64
N ALA A 476 21.83 -5.64 17.76
CA ALA A 476 21.04 -4.47 18.14
C ALA A 476 21.89 -3.18 18.12
N ALA A 477 23.12 -3.24 18.63
CA ALA A 477 24.03 -2.08 18.63
C ALA A 477 24.40 -1.61 17.21
N ALA A 478 24.62 -2.53 16.26
CA ALA A 478 24.93 -2.17 14.86
C ALA A 478 23.71 -1.55 14.17
N LEU A 479 22.53 -2.15 14.35
CA LEU A 479 21.28 -1.64 13.77
C LEU A 479 20.88 -0.29 14.39
N ASN A 480 20.99 -0.14 15.70
CA ASN A 480 20.75 1.13 16.39
C ASN A 480 21.67 2.23 15.87
N LYS A 481 22.96 1.91 15.64
CA LYS A 481 23.88 2.90 15.06
C LYS A 481 23.47 3.33 13.66
N VAL A 482 23.09 2.40 12.79
CA VAL A 482 22.61 2.72 11.43
C VAL A 482 21.37 3.60 11.53
N TYR A 483 20.42 3.26 12.39
CA TYR A 483 19.19 4.01 12.56
C TYR A 483 19.43 5.41 13.11
N HIS A 484 20.28 5.54 14.13
CA HIS A 484 20.71 6.83 14.67
C HIS A 484 21.33 7.75 13.62
N ASP A 485 22.26 7.22 12.82
CA ASP A 485 22.96 7.99 11.78
C ASP A 485 21.96 8.50 10.70
N LEU A 486 20.92 7.69 10.41
CA LEU A 486 19.84 8.08 9.49
C LEU A 486 18.92 9.13 10.10
N GLU A 487 18.46 8.95 11.34
CA GLU A 487 17.66 9.94 12.05
C GLU A 487 18.38 11.30 12.12
N ALA A 488 19.67 11.28 12.48
CA ALA A 488 20.51 12.48 12.53
C ALA A 488 20.68 13.13 11.15
N THR A 489 20.62 12.35 10.06
CA THR A 489 20.72 12.86 8.69
C THR A 489 19.38 13.46 8.23
N TYR A 490 18.30 12.72 8.34
CA TYR A 490 16.97 13.11 7.83
C TYR A 490 16.32 14.22 8.66
N TYR A 491 16.56 14.24 9.96
CA TYR A 491 16.01 15.23 10.89
C TYR A 491 17.10 16.12 11.50
N ASP A 492 18.09 16.53 10.69
CA ASP A 492 19.15 17.44 11.13
C ASP A 492 18.57 18.76 11.67
N GLY A 493 19.07 19.19 12.80
CA GLY A 493 18.65 20.41 13.50
C GLY A 493 17.69 20.18 14.67
N ILE A 494 17.30 18.92 14.95
CA ILE A 494 16.52 18.57 16.15
C ILE A 494 17.34 17.74 17.14
N GLY A 495 16.82 17.57 18.35
CA GLY A 495 17.39 16.66 19.33
C GLY A 495 17.09 15.21 18.98
N ILE A 496 18.13 14.44 18.65
CA ILE A 496 18.02 13.01 18.45
C ILE A 496 18.26 12.35 19.82
N ASP A 497 17.21 11.79 20.39
CA ASP A 497 17.27 11.06 21.65
C ASP A 497 17.66 9.59 21.38
N ALA A 498 18.51 9.02 22.23
CA ALA A 498 18.99 7.64 22.05
C ALA A 498 17.87 6.57 22.11
N ASP A 499 16.70 6.90 22.61
CA ASP A 499 15.57 5.96 22.58
C ASP A 499 15.03 5.74 21.16
N ILE A 500 15.15 6.75 20.26
CA ILE A 500 14.74 6.60 18.85
C ILE A 500 15.60 5.58 18.10
N ASP A 501 16.82 5.35 18.52
CA ASP A 501 17.74 4.41 17.86
C ASP A 501 17.16 2.99 17.76
N SER A 502 16.20 2.65 18.64
CA SER A 502 15.51 1.37 18.65
C SER A 502 14.19 1.36 17.86
N GLU A 503 13.79 2.45 17.19
CA GLU A 503 12.53 2.51 16.47
C GLU A 503 12.43 1.46 15.34
N TRP A 504 13.53 1.13 14.68
CA TRP A 504 13.53 0.07 13.67
C TRP A 504 12.95 -1.25 14.20
N SER A 505 13.12 -1.53 15.50
CA SER A 505 12.62 -2.75 16.13
C SER A 505 11.10 -2.78 16.34
N TYR A 506 10.44 -1.66 16.13
CA TYR A 506 8.97 -1.51 16.16
C TYR A 506 8.31 -1.69 14.80
N ILE A 507 9.05 -1.66 13.69
CA ILE A 507 8.53 -1.56 12.32
C ILE A 507 8.33 -2.95 11.70
N PRO A 508 7.07 -3.46 11.57
CA PRO A 508 6.81 -4.79 11.03
C PRO A 508 7.12 -4.90 9.53
N HIS A 509 7.12 -3.77 8.81
CA HIS A 509 7.40 -3.74 7.37
C HIS A 509 8.78 -4.28 7.01
N PHE A 510 9.78 -4.20 7.89
CA PHE A 510 11.11 -4.74 7.64
C PHE A 510 11.18 -6.26 7.50
N TYR A 511 10.11 -6.97 7.86
CA TYR A 511 9.94 -8.40 7.57
C TYR A 511 9.29 -8.69 6.21
N ARG A 512 9.07 -7.63 5.39
CA ARG A 512 8.73 -7.68 3.98
C ARG A 512 9.75 -6.83 3.22
N ALA A 513 10.89 -7.44 2.94
CA ALA A 513 12.08 -6.74 2.46
C ALA A 513 11.82 -5.86 1.22
N PHE A 514 12.36 -4.65 1.25
CA PHE A 514 12.31 -3.66 0.17
C PHE A 514 10.90 -3.32 -0.33
N TYR A 515 9.93 -3.30 0.58
CA TYR A 515 8.56 -2.93 0.25
C TYR A 515 8.28 -1.43 0.40
N VAL A 516 8.83 -0.80 1.45
CA VAL A 516 8.39 0.54 1.89
C VAL A 516 8.73 1.69 0.93
N TYR A 517 9.71 1.51 0.03
CA TYR A 517 10.04 2.52 -0.99
C TYR A 517 8.85 2.82 -1.90
N GLN A 518 7.93 1.88 -2.09
CA GLN A 518 6.75 2.01 -2.94
C GLN A 518 5.79 3.09 -2.44
N TYR A 519 5.73 3.33 -1.13
CA TYR A 519 4.97 4.45 -0.56
C TYR A 519 5.51 5.79 -1.07
N ALA A 520 6.83 5.97 -1.00
CA ALA A 520 7.48 7.22 -1.40
C ALA A 520 7.42 7.44 -2.92
N THR A 521 7.62 6.40 -3.72
CA THR A 521 7.53 6.49 -5.19
C THR A 521 6.09 6.70 -5.65
N GLY A 522 5.11 6.01 -5.05
CA GLY A 522 3.69 6.19 -5.35
C GLY A 522 3.20 7.60 -5.02
N PHE A 523 3.53 8.10 -3.82
CA PHE A 523 3.19 9.46 -3.40
C PHE A 523 3.83 10.52 -4.30
N SER A 524 5.11 10.38 -4.63
CA SER A 524 5.81 11.31 -5.52
C SER A 524 5.19 11.33 -6.93
N SER A 525 4.83 10.15 -7.45
CA SER A 525 4.16 10.01 -8.74
C SER A 525 2.80 10.73 -8.73
N ALA A 526 2.00 10.51 -7.70
CA ALA A 526 0.69 11.12 -7.58
C ALA A 526 0.75 12.66 -7.48
N VAL A 527 1.69 13.20 -6.70
CA VAL A 527 1.92 14.66 -6.61
C VAL A 527 2.30 15.21 -7.98
N ALA A 528 3.24 14.57 -8.70
CA ALA A 528 3.68 15.02 -10.02
C ALA A 528 2.53 14.99 -11.05
N ILE A 529 1.71 13.93 -11.06
CA ILE A 529 0.55 13.80 -11.93
C ILE A 529 -0.49 14.89 -11.63
N ALA A 530 -0.84 15.08 -10.35
CA ALA A 530 -1.81 16.09 -9.95
C ALA A 530 -1.36 17.51 -10.30
N GLU A 531 -0.09 17.86 -10.08
CA GLU A 531 0.49 19.15 -10.47
C GLU A 531 0.49 19.33 -12.00
N HIS A 532 0.80 18.28 -12.76
CA HIS A 532 0.69 18.33 -14.23
C HIS A 532 -0.75 18.65 -14.67
N ILE A 533 -1.73 17.91 -14.16
CA ILE A 533 -3.14 18.10 -14.50
C ILE A 533 -3.61 19.52 -14.15
N LEU A 534 -3.29 20.01 -12.96
CA LEU A 534 -3.71 21.34 -12.50
C LEU A 534 -3.03 22.47 -13.27
N THR A 535 -1.80 22.28 -13.74
CA THR A 535 -1.04 23.28 -14.47
C THR A 535 -1.42 23.35 -15.95
N THR A 536 -1.61 22.19 -16.58
CA THR A 536 -1.86 22.10 -18.03
C THR A 536 -3.34 22.01 -18.39
N GLY A 537 -4.18 21.54 -17.47
CA GLY A 537 -5.57 21.16 -17.74
C GLY A 537 -5.70 19.85 -18.50
N ASP A 538 -4.62 19.08 -18.69
CA ASP A 538 -4.60 17.81 -19.43
C ASP A 538 -4.50 16.62 -18.49
N ALA A 539 -5.58 15.84 -18.39
CA ALA A 539 -5.64 14.60 -17.63
C ALA A 539 -5.54 13.34 -18.52
N SER A 540 -5.37 13.50 -19.84
CA SER A 540 -5.47 12.39 -20.79
C SER A 540 -4.47 11.26 -20.52
N GLY A 541 -3.21 11.58 -20.20
CA GLY A 541 -2.18 10.61 -19.84
C GLY A 541 -2.55 9.84 -18.59
N TYR A 542 -3.03 10.53 -17.56
CA TYR A 542 -3.47 9.90 -16.31
C TYR A 542 -4.70 9.00 -16.52
N LEU A 543 -5.73 9.47 -17.24
CA LEU A 543 -6.91 8.65 -17.53
C LEU A 543 -6.53 7.41 -18.36
N LYS A 544 -5.57 7.55 -19.29
CA LYS A 544 -5.06 6.42 -20.05
C LYS A 544 -4.31 5.42 -19.13
N PHE A 545 -3.51 5.90 -18.18
CA PHE A 545 -2.87 5.06 -17.17
C PHE A 545 -3.90 4.25 -16.37
N LEU A 546 -5.02 4.83 -15.94
CA LEU A 546 -6.06 4.10 -15.22
C LEU A 546 -6.67 2.91 -16.01
N THR A 547 -6.51 2.90 -17.33
CA THR A 547 -7.04 1.83 -18.19
C THR A 547 -6.05 0.69 -18.45
N THR A 548 -4.81 0.79 -17.96
CA THR A 548 -3.77 -0.20 -18.28
C THR A 548 -3.90 -1.51 -17.51
N GLY A 549 -4.46 -1.46 -16.29
CA GLY A 549 -4.48 -2.61 -15.40
C GLY A 549 -3.07 -3.14 -15.16
N GLY A 550 -2.85 -4.43 -15.37
CA GLY A 550 -1.55 -5.09 -15.35
C GLY A 550 -1.14 -5.57 -16.74
N SER A 551 -1.43 -4.81 -17.79
CA SER A 551 -1.08 -5.18 -19.17
C SER A 551 0.36 -4.85 -19.55
N ASP A 552 1.08 -4.14 -18.67
CA ASP A 552 2.50 -3.80 -18.80
C ASP A 552 3.17 -3.74 -17.42
N TYR A 553 4.47 -3.47 -17.38
CA TYR A 553 5.20 -3.27 -16.13
C TYR A 553 4.87 -1.91 -15.50
N PRO A 554 4.85 -1.81 -14.16
CA PRO A 554 4.46 -0.59 -13.45
C PRO A 554 5.18 0.68 -13.88
N LEU A 555 6.47 0.60 -14.19
CA LEU A 555 7.24 1.76 -14.65
C LEU A 555 6.81 2.23 -16.04
N GLU A 556 6.44 1.31 -16.94
CA GLU A 556 5.95 1.65 -18.28
C GLU A 556 4.54 2.25 -18.20
N GLU A 557 3.69 1.72 -17.34
CA GLU A 557 2.36 2.26 -17.05
C GLU A 557 2.43 3.69 -16.51
N LEU A 558 3.34 3.97 -15.57
CA LEU A 558 3.56 5.31 -15.03
C LEU A 558 4.06 6.31 -16.09
N LYS A 559 4.85 5.87 -17.06
CA LYS A 559 5.29 6.74 -18.17
C LYS A 559 4.12 7.24 -19.02
N ILE A 560 3.03 6.49 -19.12
CA ILE A 560 1.80 6.93 -19.80
C ILE A 560 1.20 8.16 -19.09
N ALA A 561 1.27 8.19 -17.77
CA ALA A 561 0.85 9.35 -16.96
C ALA A 561 1.91 10.46 -16.90
N GLY A 562 3.02 10.34 -17.64
CA GLY A 562 4.10 11.33 -17.68
C GLY A 562 5.12 11.21 -16.53
N VAL A 563 5.13 10.10 -15.80
CA VAL A 563 6.03 9.83 -14.67
C VAL A 563 7.10 8.82 -15.08
N ASP A 564 8.37 9.19 -14.92
CA ASP A 564 9.53 8.32 -15.17
C ASP A 564 10.35 8.18 -13.86
N LEU A 565 10.10 7.12 -13.09
CA LEU A 565 10.79 6.85 -11.83
C LEU A 565 12.24 6.35 -12.02
N THR A 566 12.65 6.05 -13.25
CA THR A 566 14.08 5.74 -13.53
C THR A 566 14.95 6.99 -13.45
N LYS A 567 14.34 8.16 -13.33
CA LYS A 567 14.97 9.46 -13.16
C LYS A 567 14.54 10.11 -11.85
N PRO A 568 15.40 10.85 -11.16
CA PRO A 568 15.07 11.50 -9.90
C PRO A 568 14.08 12.68 -10.04
N ASP A 569 13.80 13.13 -11.27
CA ASP A 569 13.05 14.36 -11.53
C ASP A 569 11.61 14.33 -11.03
N THR A 570 10.95 13.17 -11.05
CA THR A 570 9.60 12.99 -10.50
C THR A 570 9.60 13.26 -8.99
N VAL A 571 10.52 12.63 -8.26
CA VAL A 571 10.65 12.80 -6.81
C VAL A 571 11.06 14.24 -6.48
N ARG A 572 12.01 14.83 -7.20
CA ARG A 572 12.41 16.23 -7.06
C ARG A 572 11.25 17.20 -7.28
N SER A 573 10.39 16.91 -8.25
CA SER A 573 9.21 17.73 -8.52
C SER A 573 8.22 17.70 -7.35
N ALA A 574 7.95 16.53 -6.78
CA ALA A 574 7.13 16.41 -5.58
C ALA A 574 7.73 17.14 -4.37
N LEU A 575 9.04 17.00 -4.16
CA LEU A 575 9.74 17.65 -3.05
C LEU A 575 9.79 19.18 -3.16
N ARG A 576 9.72 19.73 -4.37
CA ARG A 576 9.57 21.18 -4.59
C ARG A 576 8.19 21.66 -4.09
N VAL A 577 7.12 20.89 -4.32
CA VAL A 577 5.78 21.19 -3.79
C VAL A 577 5.80 21.22 -2.26
N PHE A 578 6.55 20.32 -1.63
CA PHE A 578 6.77 20.36 -0.18
C PHE A 578 7.38 21.67 0.29
N ASP A 579 8.47 22.11 -0.35
CA ASP A 579 9.16 23.36 0.01
C ASP A 579 8.26 24.59 -0.16
N GLU A 580 7.51 24.68 -1.27
CA GLU A 580 6.55 25.74 -1.54
C GLU A 580 5.41 25.75 -0.49
N THR A 581 4.92 24.58 -0.10
CA THR A 581 3.87 24.44 0.91
C THR A 581 4.33 24.89 2.29
N ILE A 582 5.61 24.68 2.65
CA ILE A 582 6.20 25.22 3.90
C ILE A 582 6.15 26.74 3.89
N ASP A 583 6.48 27.40 2.78
CA ASP A 583 6.45 28.85 2.66
C ASP A 583 5.04 29.41 2.77
N GLU A 584 4.03 28.69 2.25
CA GLU A 584 2.64 29.10 2.41
C GLU A 584 2.18 29.00 3.87
N LEU A 585 2.47 27.88 4.54
CA LEU A 585 2.10 27.70 5.93
C LEU A 585 2.82 28.69 6.86
N ALA A 586 4.08 28.97 6.59
CA ALA A 586 4.87 29.94 7.38
C ALA A 586 4.26 31.35 7.36
N LYS A 587 3.68 31.79 6.24
CA LYS A 587 3.01 33.11 6.13
C LYS A 587 1.77 33.22 7.03
N ILE A 588 1.13 32.10 7.37
CA ILE A 588 -0.05 32.09 8.24
C ILE A 588 0.35 31.98 9.70
N LEU A 589 1.39 31.19 10.02
CA LEU A 589 1.74 30.86 11.40
C LEU A 589 2.74 31.81 12.03
N LEU A 590 3.53 32.56 11.25
CA LEU A 590 4.63 33.40 11.71
C LEU A 590 4.48 34.84 11.33
#